data_e5e2c7b56a051241367526be662ced0f
#
_entry.id   e5e2c7b56a051241367526be662ced0f
#
_cell.length_a   1.000
_cell.length_b   1.000
_cell.length_c   1.000
_cell.angle_alpha   90.00
_cell.angle_beta   90.00
_cell.angle_gamma   90.00
#
_symmetry.space_group_name_H-M   'P 1'
#
loop_
_entity.id
_entity.type
_entity.pdbx_description
1 polymer ?
#
loop_
_entity_poly.entity_id
_entity_poly.type
_entity_poly.pdbx_seq_one_letter_code
_entity_poly.pdbx_strand_id
1 'polypeptide(L)'
;MNEILWYTSRATGVVSMVLLTYVVVAGMMIAGRRRPHGASPTILMALHRWIALGMSVFLLLHIVTAIAETFVNINWISFLVPFTSGYAPFEVGLGTLSFDLMIAVLVTSYLRHRIPERRWKGVHWLAYGLWPIAVIHGFTLGTSQEWGLRLITLGCGVVGLIAIAWRLNARHHDRQRRDVILEQEWS
;
A
#
# COMPACT_ATOMS: atom_id res chain seq x y z
N MET A 1 -12.18 27.13 9.61
CA MET A 1 -11.62 25.94 10.26
C MET A 1 -11.72 24.70 9.37
N ASN A 2 -12.77 24.56 8.61
CA ASN A 2 -13.02 23.39 7.75
C ASN A 2 -12.04 23.25 6.57
N GLU A 3 -11.61 24.35 5.96
CA GLU A 3 -10.63 24.31 4.85
C GLU A 3 -9.28 23.71 5.28
N ILE A 4 -8.82 24.00 6.49
CA ILE A 4 -7.55 23.44 7.01
C ILE A 4 -7.66 21.93 7.16
N LEU A 5 -8.77 21.42 7.68
CA LEU A 5 -9.00 19.97 7.82
C LEU A 5 -9.06 19.30 6.46
N TRP A 6 -9.72 19.94 5.49
CA TRP A 6 -9.83 19.43 4.13
C TRP A 6 -8.46 19.32 3.44
N TYR A 7 -7.65 20.40 3.49
CA TYR A 7 -6.29 20.36 2.93
C TYR A 7 -5.39 19.38 3.68
N THR A 8 -5.50 19.32 5.02
CA THR A 8 -4.72 18.38 5.84
C THR A 8 -5.04 16.93 5.50
N SER A 9 -6.33 16.60 5.36
CA SER A 9 -6.76 15.26 4.94
C SER A 9 -6.14 14.88 3.61
N ARG A 10 -6.21 15.75 2.60
CA ARG A 10 -5.64 15.48 1.27
C ARG A 10 -4.13 15.34 1.28
N ALA A 11 -3.44 16.26 1.95
CA ALA A 11 -1.97 16.23 2.05
C ALA A 11 -1.49 14.96 2.73
N THR A 12 -2.11 14.58 3.87
CA THR A 12 -1.75 13.37 4.60
C THR A 12 -2.10 12.10 3.84
N GLY A 13 -3.19 12.10 3.07
CA GLY A 13 -3.57 11.02 2.18
C GLY A 13 -2.54 10.78 1.07
N VAL A 14 -2.06 11.86 0.43
CA VAL A 14 -1.02 11.76 -0.61
C VAL A 14 0.32 11.30 -0.01
N VAL A 15 0.72 11.82 1.14
CA VAL A 15 1.93 11.35 1.83
C VAL A 15 1.81 9.86 2.15
N SER A 16 0.65 9.41 2.66
CA SER A 16 0.39 7.99 2.93
C SER A 16 0.51 7.15 1.67
N MET A 17 0.01 7.63 0.52
CA MET A 17 0.08 6.93 -0.76
C MET A 17 1.53 6.75 -1.24
N VAL A 18 2.35 7.80 -1.15
CA VAL A 18 3.77 7.75 -1.50
C VAL A 18 4.51 6.74 -0.62
N LEU A 19 4.30 6.82 0.70
CA LEU A 19 4.93 5.91 1.65
C LEU A 19 4.46 4.47 1.46
N LEU A 20 3.16 4.24 1.20
CA LEU A 20 2.60 2.93 0.90
C LEU A 20 3.25 2.33 -0.36
N THR A 21 3.38 3.11 -1.42
CA THR A 21 4.04 2.67 -2.66
C THR A 21 5.48 2.27 -2.39
N TYR A 22 6.22 3.07 -1.62
CA TYR A 22 7.58 2.73 -1.20
C TYR A 22 7.61 1.41 -0.40
N VAL A 23 6.73 1.24 0.59
CA VAL A 23 6.65 0.03 1.44
C VAL A 23 6.39 -1.21 0.60
N VAL A 24 5.47 -1.13 -0.37
CA VAL A 24 5.15 -2.26 -1.26
C VAL A 24 6.33 -2.60 -2.16
N VAL A 25 6.98 -1.60 -2.78
CA VAL A 25 8.17 -1.80 -3.63
C VAL A 25 9.33 -2.39 -2.82
N ALA A 26 9.64 -1.85 -1.64
CA ALA A 26 10.66 -2.39 -0.75
C ALA A 26 10.35 -3.84 -0.34
N GLY A 27 9.08 -4.15 -0.04
CA GLY A 27 8.61 -5.50 0.24
C GLY A 27 8.86 -6.47 -0.93
N MET A 28 8.60 -6.03 -2.18
CA MET A 28 8.90 -6.81 -3.38
C MET A 28 10.40 -7.10 -3.53
N MET A 29 11.27 -6.12 -3.24
CA MET A 29 12.72 -6.27 -3.29
C MET A 29 13.22 -7.26 -2.23
N ILE A 30 12.70 -7.16 -0.99
CA ILE A 30 13.03 -8.08 0.10
C ILE A 30 12.62 -9.51 -0.27
N ALA A 31 11.38 -9.71 -0.71
CA ALA A 31 10.85 -11.01 -1.09
C ALA A 31 11.57 -11.63 -2.30
N GLY A 32 12.12 -10.79 -3.20
CA GLY A 32 12.84 -11.21 -4.39
C GLY A 32 14.30 -11.57 -4.16
N ARG A 33 14.82 -11.38 -2.95
CA ARG A 33 16.27 -11.48 -2.65
C ARG A 33 17.13 -10.62 -3.60
N ARG A 34 16.53 -9.71 -4.35
CA ARG A 34 17.21 -8.77 -5.24
C ARG A 34 17.36 -7.44 -4.52
N ARG A 35 18.58 -7.06 -4.26
CA ARG A 35 18.93 -5.86 -3.48
C ARG A 35 19.80 -4.96 -4.32
N PRO A 36 19.73 -3.64 -4.13
CA PRO A 36 20.75 -2.74 -4.66
C PRO A 36 22.13 -3.17 -4.19
N HIS A 37 23.15 -3.04 -5.04
CA HIS A 37 24.53 -3.35 -4.69
C HIS A 37 24.92 -2.60 -3.40
N GLY A 38 25.43 -3.32 -2.41
CA GLY A 38 25.83 -2.77 -1.11
C GLY A 38 24.72 -2.59 -0.07
N ALA A 39 23.45 -2.84 -0.40
CA ALA A 39 22.35 -2.73 0.58
C ALA A 39 22.32 -3.91 1.55
N SER A 40 22.47 -3.62 2.85
CA SER A 40 22.31 -4.60 3.90
C SER A 40 20.84 -5.08 4.00
N PRO A 41 20.61 -6.40 4.12
CA PRO A 41 19.26 -6.96 4.33
C PRO A 41 18.57 -6.39 5.55
N THR A 42 19.32 -6.19 6.61
CA THR A 42 18.85 -5.69 7.91
C THR A 42 18.37 -4.24 7.77
N ILE A 43 19.12 -3.40 7.04
CA ILE A 43 18.76 -2.00 6.80
C ILE A 43 17.47 -1.93 5.97
N LEU A 44 17.37 -2.70 4.89
CA LEU A 44 16.17 -2.69 4.04
C LEU A 44 14.92 -3.16 4.80
N MET A 45 15.04 -4.19 5.63
CA MET A 45 13.95 -4.66 6.48
C MET A 45 13.58 -3.63 7.55
N ALA A 46 14.56 -2.97 8.17
CA ALA A 46 14.33 -1.91 9.14
C ALA A 46 13.60 -0.71 8.49
N LEU A 47 14.06 -0.26 7.33
CA LEU A 47 13.41 0.82 6.55
C LEU A 47 11.97 0.45 6.20
N HIS A 48 11.72 -0.76 5.68
CA HIS A 48 10.37 -1.23 5.37
C HIS A 48 9.46 -1.12 6.60
N ARG A 49 9.91 -1.54 7.77
CA ARG A 49 9.13 -1.49 9.02
C ARG A 49 8.88 -0.06 9.49
N TRP A 50 9.92 0.78 9.55
CA TRP A 50 9.80 2.15 10.04
C TRP A 50 8.95 3.03 9.12
N ILE A 51 9.10 2.87 7.81
CA ILE A 51 8.29 3.61 6.83
C ILE A 51 6.84 3.11 6.86
N ALA A 52 6.58 1.82 7.05
CA ALA A 52 5.23 1.30 7.23
C ALA A 52 4.55 1.89 8.48
N LEU A 53 5.28 2.07 9.59
CA LEU A 53 4.75 2.74 10.78
C LEU A 53 4.47 4.23 10.51
N GLY A 54 5.40 4.95 9.90
CA GLY A 54 5.20 6.35 9.50
C GLY A 54 4.00 6.53 8.57
N MET A 55 3.87 5.66 7.57
CA MET A 55 2.71 5.61 6.67
C MET A 55 1.40 5.45 7.46
N SER A 56 1.38 4.57 8.46
CA SER A 56 0.19 4.33 9.29
C SER A 56 -0.22 5.57 10.08
N VAL A 57 0.75 6.35 10.57
CA VAL A 57 0.47 7.61 11.28
C VAL A 57 -0.17 8.63 10.34
N PHE A 58 0.39 8.83 9.14
CA PHE A 58 -0.19 9.75 8.15
C PHE A 58 -1.57 9.29 7.69
N LEU A 59 -1.79 7.98 7.56
CA LEU A 59 -3.09 7.43 7.19
C LEU A 59 -4.13 7.66 8.29
N LEU A 60 -3.78 7.49 9.56
CA LEU A 60 -4.67 7.82 10.67
C LEU A 60 -5.04 9.31 10.69
N LEU A 61 -4.06 10.19 10.46
CA LEU A 61 -4.32 11.63 10.33
C LEU A 61 -5.25 11.93 9.16
N HIS A 62 -5.05 11.29 8.01
CA HIS A 62 -5.93 11.41 6.84
C HIS A 62 -7.37 11.04 7.20
N ILE A 63 -7.58 9.90 7.85
CA ILE A 63 -8.91 9.41 8.20
C ILE A 63 -9.57 10.31 9.24
N VAL A 64 -8.87 10.66 10.32
CA VAL A 64 -9.42 11.50 11.39
C VAL A 64 -9.81 12.87 10.85
N THR A 65 -8.96 13.49 10.02
CA THR A 65 -9.26 14.79 9.42
C THR A 65 -10.39 14.72 8.40
N ALA A 66 -10.52 13.61 7.66
CA ALA A 66 -11.63 13.39 6.73
C ALA A 66 -12.98 13.21 7.43
N ILE A 67 -13.00 12.57 8.61
CA ILE A 67 -14.23 12.41 9.42
C ILE A 67 -14.58 13.72 10.15
N ALA A 68 -13.57 14.45 10.63
CA ALA A 68 -13.77 15.70 11.37
C ALA A 68 -14.19 16.87 10.44
N GLU A 69 -14.00 16.71 9.15
CA GLU A 69 -14.38 17.69 8.14
C GLU A 69 -15.90 17.66 7.91
N THR A 70 -16.52 18.84 7.73
CA THR A 70 -17.98 18.98 7.62
C THR A 70 -18.48 19.28 6.21
N PHE A 71 -17.61 19.42 5.20
CA PHE A 71 -18.01 19.65 3.81
C PHE A 71 -18.66 18.43 3.19
N VAL A 72 -18.22 17.23 3.60
CA VAL A 72 -18.74 15.97 3.12
C VAL A 72 -19.25 15.13 4.29
N ASN A 73 -20.39 14.49 4.12
CA ASN A 73 -20.97 13.67 5.18
C ASN A 73 -20.35 12.27 5.18
N ILE A 74 -19.19 12.15 5.83
CA ILE A 74 -18.52 10.86 6.06
C ILE A 74 -18.74 10.47 7.52
N ASN A 75 -19.58 9.48 7.77
CA ASN A 75 -19.88 8.99 9.10
C ASN A 75 -18.69 8.17 9.66
N TRP A 76 -18.58 8.13 10.98
CA TRP A 76 -17.61 7.25 11.66
C TRP A 76 -17.84 5.76 11.34
N ILE A 77 -19.08 5.34 10.99
CA ILE A 77 -19.39 3.97 10.53
C ILE A 77 -18.67 3.67 9.21
N SER A 78 -18.59 4.65 8.31
CA SER A 78 -17.92 4.51 7.00
C SER A 78 -16.41 4.25 7.10
N PHE A 79 -15.83 4.52 8.25
CA PHE A 79 -14.44 4.18 8.57
C PHE A 79 -14.24 2.68 8.86
N LEU A 80 -15.26 2.01 9.40
CA LEU A 80 -15.19 0.58 9.76
C LEU A 80 -15.91 -0.32 8.77
N VAL A 81 -16.92 0.20 8.08
CA VAL A 81 -17.73 -0.60 7.16
C VAL A 81 -17.63 0.00 5.76
N PRO A 82 -16.99 -0.69 4.81
CA PRO A 82 -16.86 -0.21 3.44
C PRO A 82 -18.24 0.06 2.80
N PHE A 83 -18.28 1.04 1.90
CA PHE A 83 -19.45 1.39 1.07
C PHE A 83 -20.68 1.92 1.82
N THR A 84 -20.53 2.37 3.07
CA THR A 84 -21.61 2.96 3.89
C THR A 84 -21.59 4.48 3.97
N SER A 85 -20.66 5.13 3.26
CA SER A 85 -20.54 6.58 3.26
C SER A 85 -21.72 7.26 2.57
N GLY A 86 -22.20 8.36 3.15
CA GLY A 86 -23.19 9.23 2.51
C GLY A 86 -22.61 10.04 1.34
N TYR A 87 -21.29 10.19 1.29
CA TYR A 87 -20.57 10.86 0.21
C TYR A 87 -19.73 9.83 -0.57
N ALA A 88 -19.86 9.81 -1.90
CA ALA A 88 -19.10 8.95 -2.80
C ALA A 88 -18.91 7.51 -2.23
N PRO A 89 -20.01 6.74 -2.02
CA PRO A 89 -19.97 5.49 -1.25
C PRO A 89 -18.97 4.47 -1.79
N PHE A 90 -18.84 4.40 -3.11
CA PHE A 90 -17.91 3.46 -3.76
C PHE A 90 -16.46 3.88 -3.55
N GLU A 91 -16.14 5.13 -3.81
CA GLU A 91 -14.77 5.65 -3.74
C GLU A 91 -14.27 5.69 -2.28
N VAL A 92 -15.09 6.15 -1.35
CA VAL A 92 -14.77 6.12 0.09
C VAL A 92 -14.68 4.68 0.57
N GLY A 93 -15.58 3.80 0.11
CA GLY A 93 -15.57 2.38 0.44
C GLY A 93 -14.29 1.65 0.01
N LEU A 94 -13.68 2.03 -1.13
CA LEU A 94 -12.37 1.53 -1.53
C LEU A 94 -11.27 1.96 -0.53
N GLY A 95 -11.35 3.18 -0.02
CA GLY A 95 -10.43 3.65 1.02
C GLY A 95 -10.55 2.84 2.30
N THR A 96 -11.78 2.64 2.78
CA THR A 96 -12.07 1.81 3.96
C THR A 96 -11.60 0.37 3.76
N LEU A 97 -11.88 -0.23 2.62
CA LEU A 97 -11.40 -1.58 2.30
C LEU A 97 -9.87 -1.68 2.32
N SER A 98 -9.18 -0.68 1.75
CA SER A 98 -7.72 -0.63 1.80
C SER A 98 -7.20 -0.51 3.23
N PHE A 99 -7.87 0.28 4.06
CA PHE A 99 -7.54 0.43 5.47
C PHE A 99 -7.74 -0.89 6.24
N ASP A 100 -8.85 -1.59 6.05
CA ASP A 100 -9.13 -2.88 6.70
C ASP A 100 -8.07 -3.93 6.33
N LEU A 101 -7.72 -4.01 5.04
CA LEU A 101 -6.65 -4.89 4.57
C LEU A 101 -5.30 -4.51 5.20
N MET A 102 -5.01 -3.21 5.33
CA MET A 102 -3.79 -2.74 5.97
C MET A 102 -3.75 -3.12 7.46
N ILE A 103 -4.85 -2.94 8.20
CA ILE A 103 -4.94 -3.36 9.60
C ILE A 103 -4.68 -4.86 9.72
N ALA A 104 -5.26 -5.69 8.86
CA ALA A 104 -5.02 -7.13 8.86
C ALA A 104 -3.52 -7.46 8.65
N VAL A 105 -2.86 -6.77 7.71
CA VAL A 105 -1.43 -6.93 7.45
C VAL A 105 -0.57 -6.47 8.63
N LEU A 106 -0.88 -5.33 9.25
CA LEU A 106 -0.14 -4.79 10.39
C LEU A 106 -0.29 -5.66 11.63
N VAL A 107 -1.52 -6.03 11.99
CA VAL A 107 -1.81 -6.87 13.16
C VAL A 107 -1.14 -8.23 13.04
N THR A 108 -1.27 -8.88 11.89
CA THR A 108 -0.61 -10.18 11.68
C THR A 108 0.91 -10.08 11.64
N SER A 109 1.46 -8.96 11.16
CA SER A 109 2.91 -8.71 11.18
C SER A 109 3.42 -8.44 12.59
N TYR A 110 2.64 -7.75 13.42
CA TYR A 110 2.95 -7.59 14.85
C TYR A 110 2.90 -8.92 15.60
N LEU A 111 1.89 -9.75 15.31
CA LEU A 111 1.70 -11.08 15.91
C LEU A 111 2.52 -12.18 15.20
N ARG A 112 3.47 -11.84 14.33
CA ARG A 112 4.22 -12.80 13.51
C ARG A 112 4.82 -13.95 14.32
N HIS A 113 5.27 -13.69 15.55
CA HIS A 113 5.86 -14.72 16.41
C HIS A 113 4.85 -15.73 16.95
N ARG A 114 3.55 -15.41 16.88
CA ARG A 114 2.44 -16.25 17.37
C ARG A 114 1.66 -16.94 16.25
N ILE A 115 1.94 -16.59 14.99
CA ILE A 115 1.22 -17.07 13.82
C ILE A 115 2.13 -17.94 12.96
N PRO A 116 1.67 -19.12 12.48
CA PRO A 116 2.44 -19.93 11.53
C PRO A 116 2.86 -19.12 10.31
N GLU A 117 4.10 -19.28 9.87
CA GLU A 117 4.70 -18.50 8.77
C GLU A 117 3.86 -18.53 7.50
N ARG A 118 3.25 -19.68 7.18
CA ARG A 118 2.40 -19.85 6.01
C ARG A 118 1.15 -18.95 6.06
N ARG A 119 0.50 -18.85 7.22
CA ARG A 119 -0.68 -18.00 7.43
C ARG A 119 -0.29 -16.53 7.39
N TRP A 120 0.79 -16.16 8.08
CA TRP A 120 1.32 -14.80 8.05
C TRP A 120 1.63 -14.37 6.61
N LYS A 121 2.35 -15.19 5.83
CA LYS A 121 2.63 -14.89 4.42
C LYS A 121 1.35 -14.71 3.61
N GLY A 122 0.35 -15.56 3.81
CA GLY A 122 -0.94 -15.46 3.12
C GLY A 122 -1.62 -14.10 3.35
N VAL A 123 -1.71 -13.66 4.60
CA VAL A 123 -2.29 -12.35 4.94
C VAL A 123 -1.41 -11.20 4.43
N HIS A 124 -0.08 -11.34 4.55
CA HIS A 124 0.84 -10.30 4.08
C HIS A 124 0.77 -10.08 2.56
N TRP A 125 0.35 -11.09 1.80
CA TRP A 125 0.10 -10.96 0.35
C TRP A 125 -1.07 -10.03 0.03
N LEU A 126 -1.98 -9.77 0.97
CA LEU A 126 -3.06 -8.80 0.80
C LEU A 126 -2.53 -7.38 0.55
N ALA A 127 -1.27 -7.10 0.95
CA ALA A 127 -0.59 -5.85 0.65
C ALA A 127 -0.52 -5.55 -0.86
N TYR A 128 -0.44 -6.59 -1.70
CA TYR A 128 -0.47 -6.43 -3.16
C TYR A 128 -1.87 -6.08 -3.70
N GLY A 129 -2.92 -6.47 -2.99
CA GLY A 129 -4.30 -6.11 -3.33
C GLY A 129 -4.68 -4.72 -2.81
N LEU A 130 -4.29 -4.40 -1.57
CA LEU A 130 -4.65 -3.11 -0.97
C LEU A 130 -4.03 -1.92 -1.71
N TRP A 131 -2.80 -2.06 -2.26
CA TRP A 131 -2.13 -0.97 -2.94
C TRP A 131 -2.88 -0.46 -4.19
N PRO A 132 -3.30 -1.31 -5.18
CA PRO A 132 -4.06 -0.83 -6.32
C PRO A 132 -5.43 -0.26 -5.92
N ILE A 133 -6.08 -0.83 -4.90
CA ILE A 133 -7.36 -0.31 -4.39
C ILE A 133 -7.15 1.09 -3.82
N ALA A 134 -6.08 1.33 -3.05
CA ALA A 134 -5.74 2.64 -2.51
C ALA A 134 -5.39 3.64 -3.62
N VAL A 135 -4.70 3.22 -4.69
CA VAL A 135 -4.40 4.07 -5.86
C VAL A 135 -5.70 4.50 -6.56
N ILE A 136 -6.64 3.58 -6.77
CA ILE A 136 -7.95 3.88 -7.37
C ILE A 136 -8.72 4.86 -6.47
N HIS A 137 -8.79 4.61 -5.17
CA HIS A 137 -9.40 5.50 -4.19
C HIS A 137 -8.83 6.92 -4.27
N GLY A 138 -7.50 7.06 -4.20
CA GLY A 138 -6.85 8.37 -4.24
C GLY A 138 -7.00 9.09 -5.57
N PHE A 139 -7.07 8.37 -6.69
CA PHE A 139 -7.28 8.94 -8.01
C PHE A 139 -8.72 9.40 -8.23
N THR A 140 -9.71 8.60 -7.82
CA THR A 140 -11.13 8.89 -8.05
C THR A 140 -11.65 10.00 -7.14
N LEU A 141 -11.20 10.07 -5.87
CA LEU A 141 -11.54 11.15 -4.94
C LEU A 141 -10.68 12.42 -5.12
N GLY A 142 -9.60 12.33 -5.89
CA GLY A 142 -8.81 13.51 -6.25
C GLY A 142 -9.68 14.51 -7.00
N THR A 143 -9.83 15.75 -6.48
CA THR A 143 -10.59 16.81 -7.18
C THR A 143 -9.92 17.19 -8.49
N SER A 144 -10.75 17.51 -9.49
CA SER A 144 -10.27 17.96 -10.81
C SER A 144 -9.49 19.27 -10.76
N GLN A 145 -9.63 20.03 -9.68
CA GLN A 145 -8.93 21.30 -9.46
C GLN A 145 -7.50 21.10 -8.89
N GLU A 146 -7.23 19.95 -8.27
CA GLU A 146 -5.95 19.64 -7.61
C GLU A 146 -5.10 18.70 -8.47
N TRP A 147 -4.72 19.14 -9.66
CA TRP A 147 -3.92 18.34 -10.60
C TRP A 147 -2.62 17.80 -10.01
N GLY A 148 -1.99 18.56 -9.09
CA GLY A 148 -0.75 18.13 -8.44
C GLY A 148 -0.91 16.83 -7.65
N LEU A 149 -2.00 16.70 -6.88
CA LEU A 149 -2.29 15.50 -6.08
C LEU A 149 -2.61 14.29 -6.97
N ARG A 150 -3.34 14.50 -8.04
CA ARG A 150 -3.62 13.45 -9.05
C ARG A 150 -2.36 12.96 -9.74
N LEU A 151 -1.47 13.88 -10.13
CA LEU A 151 -0.20 13.52 -10.76
C LEU A 151 0.69 12.69 -9.83
N ILE A 152 0.74 13.01 -8.53
CA ILE A 152 1.49 12.21 -7.55
C ILE A 152 0.87 10.81 -7.45
N THR A 153 -0.46 10.71 -7.37
CA THR A 153 -1.14 9.40 -7.31
C THR A 153 -0.91 8.58 -8.56
N LEU A 154 -0.96 9.19 -9.75
CA LEU A 154 -0.60 8.52 -11.00
C LEU A 154 0.86 8.08 -11.03
N GLY A 155 1.78 8.93 -10.56
CA GLY A 155 3.19 8.59 -10.42
C GLY A 155 3.40 7.38 -9.52
N CYS A 156 2.72 7.33 -8.38
CA CYS A 156 2.71 6.14 -7.50
C CYS A 156 2.18 4.91 -8.24
N GLY A 157 1.10 5.05 -9.02
CA GLY A 157 0.54 3.99 -9.85
C GLY A 157 1.55 3.44 -10.84
N VAL A 158 2.21 4.32 -11.60
CA VAL A 158 3.24 3.95 -12.58
C VAL A 158 4.43 3.24 -11.91
N VAL A 159 4.95 3.78 -10.82
CA VAL A 159 6.08 3.18 -10.07
C VAL A 159 5.73 1.78 -9.60
N GLY A 160 4.54 1.58 -9.02
CA GLY A 160 4.11 0.27 -8.55
C GLY A 160 3.87 -0.73 -9.68
N LEU A 161 3.29 -0.30 -10.82
CA LEU A 161 3.13 -1.15 -12.00
C LEU A 161 4.47 -1.59 -12.58
N ILE A 162 5.45 -0.68 -12.67
CA ILE A 162 6.82 -1.00 -13.09
C ILE A 162 7.43 -2.03 -12.14
N ALA A 163 7.27 -1.85 -10.83
CA ALA A 163 7.79 -2.78 -9.83
C ALA A 163 7.15 -4.17 -9.93
N ILE A 164 5.83 -4.24 -10.18
CA ILE A 164 5.11 -5.50 -10.40
C ILE A 164 5.62 -6.18 -11.68
N ALA A 165 5.70 -5.45 -12.80
CA ALA A 165 6.19 -5.98 -14.06
C ALA A 165 7.62 -6.51 -13.94
N TRP A 166 8.50 -5.74 -13.30
CA TRP A 166 9.86 -6.17 -12.98
C TRP A 166 9.88 -7.45 -12.13
N ARG A 167 9.01 -7.54 -11.13
CA ARG A 167 8.91 -8.71 -10.25
C ARG A 167 8.44 -9.97 -10.99
N LEU A 168 7.49 -9.83 -11.90
CA LEU A 168 6.97 -10.94 -12.72
C LEU A 168 8.04 -11.46 -13.70
N ASN A 169 8.73 -10.55 -14.39
CA ASN A 169 9.81 -10.91 -15.31
C ASN A 169 10.97 -11.61 -14.57
N ALA A 170 11.33 -11.10 -13.39
CA ALA A 170 12.36 -11.69 -12.57
C ALA A 170 12.05 -13.14 -12.17
N ARG A 171 10.78 -13.45 -11.85
CA ARG A 171 10.35 -14.83 -11.54
C ARG A 171 10.42 -15.75 -12.74
N HIS A 172 10.13 -15.25 -13.92
CA HIS A 172 10.17 -16.03 -15.16
C HIS A 172 11.60 -16.48 -15.49
N HIS A 173 12.55 -15.57 -15.45
CA HIS A 173 13.96 -15.89 -15.66
C HIS A 173 14.54 -16.86 -14.62
N ASP A 174 14.15 -16.74 -13.33
CA ASP A 174 14.63 -17.63 -12.28
C ASP A 174 14.07 -19.07 -12.47
N ARG A 175 12.89 -19.24 -13.03
CA ARG A 175 12.33 -20.56 -13.40
C ARG A 175 13.08 -21.16 -14.57
N GLN A 176 13.26 -20.42 -15.64
CA GLN A 176 14.00 -20.91 -16.83
C GLN A 176 15.42 -21.36 -16.47
N ARG A 177 16.12 -20.62 -15.63
CA ARG A 177 17.47 -21.03 -15.17
C ARG A 177 17.45 -22.33 -14.38
N ARG A 178 16.45 -22.57 -13.54
CA ARG A 178 16.31 -23.83 -12.80
C ARG A 178 16.06 -25.00 -13.72
N ASP A 179 15.18 -24.81 -14.72
CA ASP A 179 14.83 -25.86 -15.68
C ASP A 179 16.05 -26.28 -16.49
N VAL A 180 16.86 -25.31 -16.96
CA VAL A 180 18.12 -25.60 -17.66
C VAL A 180 19.14 -26.34 -16.79
N ILE A 181 19.29 -25.97 -15.51
CA ILE A 181 20.22 -26.65 -14.58
C ILE A 181 19.76 -28.09 -14.34
N LEU A 182 18.45 -28.30 -14.14
CA LEU A 182 17.90 -29.65 -13.94
C LEU A 182 18.09 -30.53 -15.19
N GLU A 183 17.92 -30.00 -16.37
CA GLU A 183 18.18 -30.72 -17.62
C GLU A 183 19.65 -31.13 -17.78
N GLN A 184 20.58 -30.28 -17.33
CA GLN A 184 22.03 -30.56 -17.38
C GLN A 184 22.48 -31.59 -16.33
N GLU A 185 21.79 -31.68 -15.19
CA GLU A 185 22.12 -32.68 -14.14
C GLU A 185 21.62 -34.09 -14.52
N TRP A 186 20.69 -34.24 -15.45
CA TRP A 186 20.11 -35.51 -15.88
C TRP A 186 20.57 -35.99 -17.26
N SER A 187 21.44 -35.21 -17.93
CA SER A 187 22.09 -35.57 -19.20
C SER A 187 23.51 -36.11 -19.03
#